data_a9d210069b38285cf4491068e1784545
#
_entry.id   a9d210069b38285cf4491068e1784545
#
_cell.length_a   1.000
_cell.length_b   1.000
_cell.length_c   1.000
_cell.angle_alpha   90.00
_cell.angle_beta   90.00
_cell.angle_gamma   90.00
#
_symmetry.space_group_name_H-M   'P 1'
#
loop_
_entity.id
_entity.type
_entity.pdbx_description
1 polymer ?
#
loop_
_entity_poly.entity_id
_entity_poly.type
_entity_poly.pdbx_seq_one_letter_code
_entity_poly.pdbx_strand_id
1 'polypeptide(L)'
;EELNWFFDAWLHTTHHLDYGISSFKKTSNEDGTWTVDLGIESKGTRFMPLLVETTFDDGTSDRRWWKNHLWRYKDTFMYSVDKYPVSVTLDPDVQTVDLDYRNNSTKLKKHIMFNWPGLDYNPRDEYVIRWMPKFYYHKTTSGFAPGLNFQFDYGPYESTTLDFNYANETDDLYWYLGGMRSPVHYFPRTTFHYWAFNRPGVKEFGGEIEKDWNRVYGRTPTHTIYAGFYIQPKYESIRALELGYDPSGKLGVGYLNWSSNIGPINMNVNSASSLGSLSDWNFTRLTANGAFSASKSIFRFKERIIIGKIWADEKGVPGQEGYNIEGNSSNDMLRKNYLVDQFYGLDINDGESVMSHYHMPGEGNLRGFVGKGERGAEALAAFSSEVSLSKSVNKINTQIELATFVDGGLFWDRLNTETKIIGAKFNSRILGDAGVGIRVNTTLFEKELFLRIDLPFFIMPDETIGNSYINWENWVFSFQRSL
;
A
#
# COMPACT_ATOMS: atom_id res chain seq x y z
N GLU A 1 18.52 5.30 -44.27
CA GLU A 1 19.07 4.43 -43.21
C GLU A 1 18.17 3.22 -43.03
N GLU A 2 18.75 2.01 -43.02
CA GLU A 2 17.99 0.82 -42.69
C GLU A 2 17.63 0.84 -41.19
N LEU A 3 16.34 0.77 -40.86
CA LEU A 3 15.84 0.78 -39.47
C LEU A 3 15.56 -0.62 -38.94
N ASN A 4 15.99 -1.67 -39.64
CA ASN A 4 15.76 -3.07 -39.21
C ASN A 4 16.26 -3.33 -37.80
N TRP A 5 17.47 -2.81 -37.46
CA TRP A 5 18.05 -2.91 -36.12
C TRP A 5 17.16 -2.31 -35.03
N PHE A 6 16.44 -1.24 -35.35
CA PHE A 6 15.52 -0.57 -34.42
C PHE A 6 14.27 -1.44 -34.21
N PHE A 7 13.63 -1.87 -35.30
CA PHE A 7 12.42 -2.65 -35.19
C PHE A 7 12.63 -4.03 -34.59
N ASP A 8 13.70 -4.73 -34.98
CA ASP A 8 14.09 -6.00 -34.37
C ASP A 8 14.29 -5.84 -32.87
N ALA A 9 14.93 -4.77 -32.54
CA ALA A 9 15.25 -4.43 -31.18
C ALA A 9 14.01 -4.14 -30.33
N TRP A 10 13.04 -3.40 -30.82
CA TRP A 10 11.88 -2.93 -30.03
C TRP A 10 10.64 -3.81 -30.15
N LEU A 11 10.50 -4.57 -31.24
CA LEU A 11 9.31 -5.38 -31.47
C LEU A 11 9.53 -6.86 -31.22
N HIS A 12 10.73 -7.37 -31.38
CA HIS A 12 11.01 -8.81 -31.35
C HIS A 12 11.80 -9.29 -30.13
N THR A 13 12.18 -8.39 -29.21
CA THR A 13 12.93 -8.76 -28.02
C THR A 13 12.34 -8.13 -26.73
N THR A 14 12.69 -8.70 -25.60
CA THR A 14 12.40 -8.16 -24.25
C THR A 14 13.60 -7.37 -23.67
N HIS A 15 14.52 -6.96 -24.52
CA HIS A 15 15.70 -6.20 -24.12
C HIS A 15 15.29 -4.81 -23.61
N HIS A 16 16.03 -4.28 -22.68
CA HIS A 16 15.80 -2.96 -22.09
C HIS A 16 17.02 -2.06 -22.30
N LEU A 17 16.75 -0.77 -22.39
CA LEU A 17 17.72 0.29 -22.45
C LEU A 17 17.99 0.80 -21.04
N ASP A 18 19.26 1.03 -20.70
CA ASP A 18 19.68 1.64 -19.46
C ASP A 18 21.12 2.09 -19.59
N TYR A 19 21.28 3.38 -19.74
CA TYR A 19 22.57 4.03 -19.78
C TYR A 19 22.82 4.79 -18.50
N GLY A 20 24.08 4.87 -18.11
CA GLY A 20 24.49 5.67 -16.97
C GLY A 20 25.87 6.30 -17.16
N ILE A 21 26.10 7.39 -16.45
CA ILE A 21 27.40 8.04 -16.37
C ILE A 21 28.23 7.32 -15.34
N SER A 22 29.33 6.70 -15.78
CA SER A 22 30.29 6.02 -14.90
C SER A 22 31.41 6.93 -14.41
N SER A 23 31.78 7.96 -15.20
CA SER A 23 32.76 8.98 -14.82
C SER A 23 32.55 10.29 -15.57
N PHE A 24 32.90 11.40 -14.94
CA PHE A 24 32.91 12.72 -15.53
C PHE A 24 34.19 13.44 -15.10
N LYS A 25 35.12 13.59 -16.02
CA LYS A 25 36.38 14.30 -15.80
C LYS A 25 36.49 15.49 -16.75
N LYS A 26 37.13 16.53 -16.31
CA LYS A 26 37.34 17.76 -17.05
C LYS A 26 38.75 18.23 -16.86
N THR A 27 39.39 18.57 -17.97
CA THR A 27 40.78 19.02 -18.01
C THR A 27 40.88 20.34 -18.77
N SER A 28 41.52 21.35 -18.20
CA SER A 28 41.78 22.61 -18.86
C SER A 28 42.92 22.43 -19.87
N ASN A 29 42.70 22.95 -21.08
CA ASN A 29 43.68 22.95 -22.15
C ASN A 29 44.47 24.27 -22.17
N GLU A 30 45.65 24.28 -22.79
CA GLU A 30 46.53 25.47 -22.91
C GLU A 30 45.88 26.59 -23.75
N ASP A 31 44.97 26.25 -24.65
CA ASP A 31 44.21 27.17 -25.51
C ASP A 31 42.98 27.80 -24.83
N GLY A 32 42.76 27.54 -23.56
CA GLY A 32 41.63 28.05 -22.78
C GLY A 32 40.36 27.23 -22.93
N THR A 33 40.35 26.18 -23.73
CA THR A 33 39.23 25.23 -23.84
C THR A 33 39.28 24.18 -22.74
N TRP A 34 38.19 23.38 -22.62
CA TRP A 34 38.09 22.27 -21.68
C TRP A 34 37.89 20.97 -22.43
N THR A 35 38.63 19.95 -22.08
CA THR A 35 38.35 18.58 -22.51
C THR A 35 37.47 17.90 -21.49
N VAL A 36 36.31 17.40 -21.96
CA VAL A 36 35.38 16.54 -21.22
C VAL A 36 35.71 15.09 -21.57
N ASP A 37 35.98 14.29 -20.54
CA ASP A 37 36.15 12.83 -20.61
C ASP A 37 34.98 12.19 -19.86
N LEU A 38 33.98 11.73 -20.62
CA LEU A 38 32.71 11.18 -20.12
C LEU A 38 32.73 9.66 -20.29
N GLY A 39 32.74 8.93 -19.18
CA GLY A 39 32.55 7.49 -19.19
C GLY A 39 31.06 7.18 -19.20
N ILE A 40 30.61 6.45 -20.21
CA ILE A 40 29.23 5.99 -20.37
C ILE A 40 29.20 4.47 -20.25
N GLU A 41 28.29 3.95 -19.42
CA GLU A 41 28.04 2.51 -19.30
C GLU A 41 26.62 2.15 -19.63
N SER A 42 26.41 1.03 -20.33
CA SER A 42 25.11 0.42 -20.53
C SER A 42 24.92 -0.69 -19.49
N LYS A 43 23.93 -0.54 -18.64
CA LYS A 43 23.47 -1.59 -17.71
C LYS A 43 22.35 -2.43 -18.32
N GLY A 44 21.75 -1.91 -19.40
CA GLY A 44 20.77 -2.61 -20.21
C GLY A 44 21.40 -3.54 -21.23
N THR A 45 20.57 -4.26 -21.93
CA THR A 45 20.95 -5.20 -23.00
C THR A 45 20.77 -4.63 -24.40
N ARG A 46 20.36 -3.37 -24.47
CA ARG A 46 20.11 -2.64 -25.71
C ARG A 46 21.01 -1.42 -25.83
N PHE A 47 21.32 -1.06 -27.06
CA PHE A 47 22.16 0.08 -27.38
C PHE A 47 21.44 1.01 -28.36
N MET A 48 21.51 2.30 -28.11
CA MET A 48 20.98 3.34 -28.98
C MET A 48 21.92 4.57 -28.96
N PRO A 49 21.93 5.37 -30.04
CA PRO A 49 22.54 6.70 -29.96
C PRO A 49 21.84 7.56 -28.91
N LEU A 50 22.59 8.35 -28.16
CA LEU A 50 22.05 9.26 -27.15
C LEU A 50 22.48 10.70 -27.43
N LEU A 51 21.58 11.62 -27.12
CA LEU A 51 21.94 13.03 -27.01
C LEU A 51 22.61 13.25 -25.64
N VAL A 52 23.74 13.92 -25.66
CA VAL A 52 24.53 14.30 -24.46
C VAL A 52 24.50 15.81 -24.35
N GLU A 53 23.99 16.33 -23.23
CA GLU A 53 23.97 17.76 -22.92
C GLU A 53 25.00 18.08 -21.85
N THR A 54 25.89 19.02 -22.17
CA THR A 54 26.87 19.58 -21.22
C THR A 54 26.40 20.96 -20.79
N THR A 55 26.16 21.16 -19.50
CA THR A 55 25.80 22.46 -18.94
C THR A 55 27.04 23.18 -18.41
N PHE A 56 27.13 24.47 -18.68
CA PHE A 56 28.26 25.32 -18.29
C PHE A 56 27.92 26.18 -17.04
N ASP A 57 28.94 26.82 -16.48
CA ASP A 57 28.84 27.68 -15.30
C ASP A 57 28.01 28.94 -15.52
N ASP A 58 27.89 29.42 -16.76
CA ASP A 58 27.03 30.54 -17.15
C ASP A 58 25.56 30.14 -17.42
N GLY A 59 25.23 28.85 -17.23
CA GLY A 59 23.88 28.31 -17.43
C GLY A 59 23.54 27.97 -18.89
N THR A 60 24.48 28.22 -19.86
CA THR A 60 24.30 27.75 -21.24
C THR A 60 24.62 26.28 -21.37
N SER A 61 24.24 25.64 -22.46
CA SER A 61 24.52 24.24 -22.72
C SER A 61 24.99 23.98 -24.15
N ASP A 62 25.75 22.88 -24.32
CA ASP A 62 26.15 22.31 -25.61
C ASP A 62 25.59 20.89 -25.73
N ARG A 63 25.09 20.54 -26.92
CA ARG A 63 24.44 19.25 -27.16
C ARG A 63 25.13 18.49 -28.26
N ARG A 64 25.52 17.25 -27.99
CA ARG A 64 26.23 16.38 -28.92
C ARG A 64 25.63 14.99 -28.94
N TRP A 65 25.64 14.37 -30.15
CA TRP A 65 25.24 12.98 -30.29
C TRP A 65 26.42 12.07 -29.96
N TRP A 66 26.22 11.21 -28.98
CA TRP A 66 27.08 10.05 -28.74
C TRP A 66 26.48 8.85 -29.49
N LYS A 67 27.33 8.21 -30.32
CA LYS A 67 26.95 7.03 -31.09
C LYS A 67 27.82 5.88 -30.64
N ASN A 68 27.25 4.89 -29.97
CA ASN A 68 27.96 3.67 -29.56
C ASN A 68 28.12 2.73 -30.80
N HIS A 69 29.05 3.05 -31.66
CA HIS A 69 29.25 2.30 -32.91
C HIS A 69 29.71 0.85 -32.72
N LEU A 70 30.25 0.52 -31.54
CA LEU A 70 30.85 -0.78 -31.24
C LEU A 70 29.96 -1.62 -30.32
N TRP A 71 28.73 -1.16 -29.98
CA TRP A 71 27.79 -1.85 -29.09
C TRP A 71 28.47 -2.30 -27.78
N ARG A 72 29.26 -1.41 -27.18
CA ARG A 72 30.00 -1.69 -25.95
C ARG A 72 29.19 -1.37 -24.72
N TYR A 73 29.32 -2.20 -23.70
CA TYR A 73 28.74 -1.93 -22.38
C TYR A 73 29.40 -0.79 -21.63
N LYS A 74 30.68 -0.46 -21.95
CA LYS A 74 31.40 0.68 -21.41
C LYS A 74 32.12 1.37 -22.56
N ASP A 75 31.96 2.68 -22.61
CA ASP A 75 32.60 3.52 -23.62
C ASP A 75 33.02 4.86 -23.02
N THR A 76 33.96 5.54 -23.67
CA THR A 76 34.43 6.87 -23.27
C THR A 76 34.12 7.85 -24.38
N PHE A 77 33.37 8.90 -24.08
CA PHE A 77 33.07 9.98 -25.00
C PHE A 77 33.92 11.22 -24.66
N MET A 78 34.92 11.50 -25.48
CA MET A 78 35.81 12.63 -25.30
C MET A 78 35.49 13.74 -26.31
N TYR A 79 35.41 14.97 -25.81
CA TYR A 79 35.15 16.16 -26.65
C TYR A 79 35.66 17.43 -25.96
N SER A 80 35.90 18.49 -26.76
CA SER A 80 36.31 19.80 -26.25
C SER A 80 35.17 20.78 -26.26
N VAL A 81 35.14 21.67 -25.26
CA VAL A 81 34.17 22.74 -25.06
C VAL A 81 34.87 24.03 -24.67
N ASP A 82 34.30 25.19 -25.04
CA ASP A 82 34.92 26.50 -24.83
C ASP A 82 34.71 27.06 -23.41
N LYS A 83 33.75 26.50 -22.64
CA LYS A 83 33.37 27.00 -21.33
C LYS A 83 33.56 25.92 -20.28
N TYR A 84 33.59 26.35 -19.01
CA TYR A 84 33.77 25.42 -17.89
C TYR A 84 32.54 24.49 -17.73
N PRO A 85 32.71 23.18 -17.93
CA PRO A 85 31.61 22.22 -17.83
C PRO A 85 31.27 21.94 -16.36
N VAL A 86 29.99 22.17 -15.96
CA VAL A 86 29.49 21.97 -14.60
C VAL A 86 28.84 20.60 -14.45
N SER A 87 28.03 20.20 -15.42
CA SER A 87 27.31 18.93 -15.40
C SER A 87 27.07 18.38 -16.80
N VAL A 88 26.83 17.07 -16.85
CA VAL A 88 26.49 16.37 -18.08
C VAL A 88 25.21 15.55 -17.83
N THR A 89 24.32 15.51 -18.83
CA THR A 89 23.08 14.74 -18.83
C THR A 89 22.98 13.93 -20.11
N LEU A 90 22.73 12.63 -20.00
CA LEU A 90 22.37 11.74 -21.10
C LEU A 90 20.86 11.82 -21.32
N ASP A 91 20.43 11.84 -22.60
CA ASP A 91 19.01 11.94 -22.99
C ASP A 91 18.26 13.09 -22.26
N PRO A 92 18.70 14.33 -22.39
CA PRO A 92 18.15 15.48 -21.64
C PRO A 92 16.66 15.74 -21.94
N ASP A 93 16.16 15.26 -23.07
CA ASP A 93 14.77 15.45 -23.53
C ASP A 93 13.89 14.22 -23.22
N VAL A 94 14.43 13.23 -22.50
CA VAL A 94 13.72 12.00 -22.08
C VAL A 94 13.03 11.28 -23.27
N GLN A 95 13.73 11.20 -24.39
CA GLN A 95 13.21 10.62 -25.65
C GLN A 95 13.39 9.10 -25.71
N THR A 96 14.32 8.55 -24.94
CA THR A 96 14.55 7.11 -24.85
C THR A 96 13.65 6.49 -23.77
N VAL A 97 13.48 5.17 -23.83
CA VAL A 97 12.81 4.41 -22.77
C VAL A 97 13.89 3.82 -21.86
N ASP A 98 14.63 4.70 -21.20
CA ASP A 98 15.63 4.29 -20.23
C ASP A 98 14.96 3.72 -18.97
N LEU A 99 15.55 2.68 -18.41
CA LEU A 99 15.00 1.99 -17.25
C LEU A 99 15.25 2.76 -15.95
N ASP A 100 16.35 3.50 -15.86
CA ASP A 100 16.72 4.27 -14.67
C ASP A 100 17.42 5.61 -14.99
N TYR A 101 16.66 6.67 -15.12
CA TYR A 101 17.20 8.00 -15.39
C TYR A 101 18.02 8.62 -14.25
N ARG A 102 18.08 8.01 -13.05
CA ARG A 102 18.88 8.53 -11.92
C ARG A 102 20.37 8.53 -12.19
N ASN A 103 20.84 7.64 -13.08
CA ASN A 103 22.24 7.50 -13.46
C ASN A 103 22.59 8.29 -14.72
N ASN A 104 21.64 8.94 -15.37
CA ASN A 104 21.81 9.67 -16.64
C ASN A 104 22.36 11.07 -16.46
N SER A 105 22.49 11.58 -15.25
CA SER A 105 23.00 12.93 -15.00
C SER A 105 24.01 12.96 -13.86
N THR A 106 25.05 13.77 -14.03
CA THR A 106 26.01 14.05 -12.96
C THR A 106 25.44 14.96 -11.87
N LYS A 107 24.30 15.61 -12.13
CA LYS A 107 23.58 16.48 -11.20
C LYS A 107 22.10 16.17 -11.27
N LEU A 108 21.55 15.59 -10.21
CA LEU A 108 20.13 15.30 -10.12
C LEU A 108 19.31 16.60 -10.20
N LYS A 109 18.33 16.63 -11.10
CA LYS A 109 17.29 17.67 -11.12
C LYS A 109 16.38 17.51 -9.92
N LYS A 110 16.03 18.62 -9.27
CA LYS A 110 15.15 18.62 -8.09
C LYS A 110 14.01 19.60 -8.34
N HIS A 111 12.78 19.15 -8.07
CA HIS A 111 11.59 19.98 -8.17
C HIS A 111 10.86 19.98 -6.82
N ILE A 112 10.67 21.17 -6.25
CA ILE A 112 9.96 21.33 -4.96
C ILE A 112 8.61 21.94 -5.25
N MET A 113 7.54 21.28 -4.79
CA MET A 113 6.18 21.72 -5.05
C MET A 113 5.25 21.46 -3.86
N PHE A 114 4.13 22.19 -3.84
CA PHE A 114 3.05 21.92 -2.91
C PHE A 114 2.28 20.67 -3.36
N ASN A 115 1.98 19.77 -2.41
CA ASN A 115 1.25 18.54 -2.69
C ASN A 115 -0.27 18.81 -2.80
N TRP A 116 -0.70 19.35 -3.95
CA TRP A 116 -2.11 19.62 -4.16
C TRP A 116 -2.85 18.36 -4.62
N PRO A 117 -4.02 18.03 -4.02
CA PRO A 117 -4.84 16.91 -4.49
C PRO A 117 -5.20 17.06 -5.98
N GLY A 118 -4.95 16.01 -6.78
CA GLY A 118 -5.21 16.00 -8.22
C GLY A 118 -4.08 16.54 -9.11
N LEU A 119 -2.98 17.03 -8.54
CA LEU A 119 -1.81 17.40 -9.33
C LEU A 119 -0.91 16.16 -9.48
N ASP A 120 -1.02 15.49 -10.63
CA ASP A 120 -0.17 14.36 -10.98
C ASP A 120 1.03 14.85 -11.79
N TYR A 121 2.13 15.13 -11.11
CA TYR A 121 3.42 15.48 -11.71
C TYR A 121 4.45 14.44 -11.30
N ASN A 122 4.75 13.49 -12.18
CA ASN A 122 5.64 12.38 -11.89
C ASN A 122 6.67 12.17 -13.01
N PRO A 123 7.65 13.09 -13.19
CA PRO A 123 8.68 12.98 -14.19
C PRO A 123 9.60 11.79 -13.91
N ARG A 124 10.25 11.26 -14.95
CA ARG A 124 11.17 10.12 -14.81
C ARG A 124 12.59 10.52 -14.51
N ASP A 125 12.95 11.78 -14.76
CA ASP A 125 14.32 12.33 -14.72
C ASP A 125 14.53 13.36 -13.61
N GLU A 126 13.53 13.60 -12.76
CA GLU A 126 13.61 14.58 -11.68
C GLU A 126 13.26 13.94 -10.32
N TYR A 127 13.90 14.47 -9.29
CA TYR A 127 13.58 14.17 -7.91
C TYR A 127 12.52 15.17 -7.42
N VAL A 128 11.32 14.71 -7.22
CA VAL A 128 10.18 15.56 -6.82
C VAL A 128 10.02 15.54 -5.32
N ILE A 129 10.06 16.73 -4.71
CA ILE A 129 9.83 16.93 -3.28
C ILE A 129 8.50 17.63 -3.12
N ARG A 130 7.49 16.91 -2.66
CA ARG A 130 6.17 17.46 -2.34
C ARG A 130 6.06 17.73 -0.87
N TRP A 131 5.39 18.81 -0.52
CA TRP A 131 5.11 19.12 0.87
C TRP A 131 3.68 19.65 1.04
N MET A 132 3.07 19.43 2.20
CA MET A 132 1.78 19.99 2.56
C MET A 132 1.65 20.12 4.08
N PRO A 133 0.89 21.12 4.59
CA PRO A 133 0.50 21.12 5.98
C PRO A 133 -0.45 19.96 6.24
N LYS A 134 -0.37 19.43 7.44
CA LYS A 134 -1.19 18.31 7.90
C LYS A 134 -1.78 18.67 9.25
N PHE A 135 -3.02 18.26 9.48
CA PHE A 135 -3.69 18.43 10.75
C PHE A 135 -4.20 17.08 11.21
N TYR A 136 -4.02 16.82 12.47
CA TYR A 136 -4.53 15.63 13.13
C TYR A 136 -5.30 16.08 14.36
N TYR A 137 -6.44 15.48 14.63
CA TYR A 137 -7.25 15.74 15.81
C TYR A 137 -7.72 14.43 16.44
N HIS A 138 -7.56 14.30 17.74
CA HIS A 138 -8.10 13.19 18.49
C HIS A 138 -8.48 13.67 19.89
N LYS A 139 -9.78 13.57 20.22
CA LYS A 139 -10.37 14.13 21.44
C LYS A 139 -9.68 13.65 22.73
N THR A 140 -9.27 12.39 22.81
CA THR A 140 -8.78 11.77 24.04
C THR A 140 -7.26 11.64 24.13
N THR A 141 -6.52 11.78 23.03
CA THR A 141 -5.08 11.48 23.03
C THR A 141 -4.18 12.59 22.52
N SER A 142 -4.64 13.46 21.65
CA SER A 142 -3.74 14.44 21.03
C SER A 142 -4.28 15.85 21.00
N GLY A 143 -5.59 16.05 21.23
CA GLY A 143 -6.20 17.31 20.89
C GLY A 143 -5.92 17.67 19.42
N PHE A 144 -5.65 18.93 19.14
CA PHE A 144 -5.25 19.40 17.82
C PHE A 144 -3.74 19.24 17.65
N ALA A 145 -3.33 18.44 16.65
CA ALA A 145 -1.93 18.20 16.34
C ALA A 145 -1.59 18.70 14.93
N PRO A 146 -1.11 19.95 14.79
CA PRO A 146 -0.61 20.47 13.53
C PRO A 146 0.67 19.75 13.11
N GLY A 147 0.93 19.70 11.80
CA GLY A 147 2.09 19.01 11.28
C GLY A 147 2.40 19.32 9.82
N LEU A 148 3.37 18.60 9.31
CA LEU A 148 3.84 18.68 7.93
C LEU A 148 3.98 17.26 7.35
N ASN A 149 3.62 17.14 6.08
CA ASN A 149 3.91 15.98 5.25
C ASN A 149 4.92 16.35 4.19
N PHE A 150 5.92 15.50 4.02
CA PHE A 150 6.86 15.55 2.91
C PHE A 150 6.80 14.22 2.16
N GLN A 151 6.82 14.29 0.84
CA GLN A 151 6.93 13.16 -0.04
C GLN A 151 8.09 13.37 -1.00
N PHE A 152 8.96 12.40 -1.09
CA PHE A 152 10.16 12.39 -1.91
C PHE A 152 10.02 11.28 -2.93
N ASP A 153 9.88 11.64 -4.22
CA ASP A 153 9.64 10.67 -5.28
C ASP A 153 10.69 10.79 -6.38
N TYR A 154 11.08 9.67 -6.93
CA TYR A 154 11.83 9.60 -8.15
C TYR A 154 11.18 8.62 -9.13
N GLY A 155 10.37 9.13 -10.03
CA GLY A 155 9.59 8.32 -10.96
C GLY A 155 8.84 7.18 -10.25
N PRO A 156 8.74 6.00 -10.87
CA PRO A 156 8.09 4.83 -10.26
C PRO A 156 9.03 4.00 -9.37
N TYR A 157 10.28 4.40 -9.18
CA TYR A 157 11.32 3.55 -8.59
C TYR A 157 11.56 3.78 -7.11
N GLU A 158 11.26 4.98 -6.64
CA GLU A 158 11.53 5.36 -5.27
C GLU A 158 10.49 6.36 -4.78
N SER A 159 9.92 6.09 -3.62
CA SER A 159 9.05 7.02 -2.91
C SER A 159 9.34 6.93 -1.43
N THR A 160 9.45 8.07 -0.76
CA THR A 160 9.61 8.16 0.69
C THR A 160 8.66 9.23 1.21
N THR A 161 7.86 8.87 2.19
CA THR A 161 6.96 9.79 2.90
C THR A 161 7.47 10.02 4.30
N LEU A 162 7.44 11.26 4.74
CA LEU A 162 7.80 11.70 6.08
C LEU A 162 6.71 12.61 6.62
N ASP A 163 6.07 12.18 7.71
CA ASP A 163 5.03 12.93 8.41
C ASP A 163 5.48 13.30 9.79
N PHE A 164 5.10 14.50 10.25
CA PHE A 164 5.26 14.97 11.62
C PHE A 164 3.99 15.67 12.09
N ASN A 165 3.53 15.36 13.30
CA ASN A 165 2.45 16.06 13.95
C ASN A 165 2.82 16.27 15.43
N TYR A 166 2.67 17.47 15.93
CA TYR A 166 2.88 17.77 17.34
C TYR A 166 1.55 17.81 18.08
N ALA A 167 1.37 16.92 19.05
CA ALA A 167 0.16 16.79 19.84
C ALA A 167 0.22 17.72 21.06
N ASN A 168 -0.56 18.79 21.05
CA ASN A 168 -0.52 19.84 22.06
C ASN A 168 -0.92 19.35 23.47
N GLU A 169 -1.86 18.39 23.56
CA GLU A 169 -2.40 17.96 24.86
C GLU A 169 -1.51 16.94 25.57
N THR A 170 -0.78 16.14 24.80
CA THR A 170 0.09 15.08 25.34
C THR A 170 1.57 15.44 25.29
N ASP A 171 1.92 16.57 24.67
CA ASP A 171 3.31 17.00 24.43
C ASP A 171 4.13 15.94 23.65
N ASP A 172 3.46 15.20 22.76
CA ASP A 172 4.05 14.12 21.97
C ASP A 172 4.30 14.51 20.52
N LEU A 173 5.40 14.02 19.96
CA LEU A 173 5.68 14.10 18.54
C LEU A 173 5.27 12.78 17.88
N TYR A 174 4.20 12.82 17.09
CA TYR A 174 3.82 11.72 16.20
C TYR A 174 4.54 11.87 14.86
N TRP A 175 5.06 10.76 14.35
CA TRP A 175 5.77 10.78 13.09
C TRP A 175 5.60 9.45 12.34
N TYR A 176 5.75 9.52 11.04
CA TYR A 176 5.80 8.39 10.13
C TYR A 176 6.92 8.59 9.12
N LEU A 177 7.74 7.59 8.95
CA LEU A 177 8.70 7.45 7.87
C LEU A 177 8.38 6.15 7.16
N GLY A 178 8.11 6.18 5.88
CA GLY A 178 7.89 4.98 5.10
C GLY A 178 8.10 5.22 3.64
N GLY A 179 8.38 4.17 2.91
CA GLY A 179 8.62 4.29 1.50
C GLY A 179 8.87 2.97 0.80
N MET A 180 9.13 3.09 -0.48
CA MET A 180 9.47 1.96 -1.33
C MET A 180 10.67 2.26 -2.20
N ARG A 181 11.38 1.21 -2.61
CA ARG A 181 12.47 1.26 -3.59
C ARG A 181 12.44 0.04 -4.49
N SER A 182 12.43 0.26 -5.80
CA SER A 182 12.46 -0.81 -6.81
C SER A 182 13.83 -0.82 -7.51
N PRO A 183 14.77 -1.69 -7.12
CA PRO A 183 16.07 -1.80 -7.75
C PRO A 183 15.99 -2.64 -9.04
N VAL A 184 15.35 -2.08 -10.05
CA VAL A 184 14.96 -2.75 -11.32
C VAL A 184 16.09 -3.44 -12.06
N HIS A 185 17.34 -2.98 -11.90
CA HIS A 185 18.52 -3.58 -12.54
C HIS A 185 18.94 -4.91 -11.95
N TYR A 186 18.94 -4.98 -10.62
CA TYR A 186 19.44 -6.14 -9.89
C TYR A 186 18.34 -7.15 -9.62
N PHE A 187 17.14 -6.65 -9.35
CA PHE A 187 15.98 -7.44 -8.96
C PHE A 187 14.75 -6.96 -9.73
N PRO A 188 14.58 -7.35 -11.01
CA PRO A 188 13.43 -6.94 -11.81
C PRO A 188 12.13 -7.39 -11.13
N ARG A 189 11.11 -6.51 -11.14
CA ARG A 189 9.79 -6.73 -10.52
C ARG A 189 9.88 -7.06 -9.03
N THR A 190 10.83 -6.46 -8.35
CA THR A 190 10.99 -6.57 -6.90
C THR A 190 10.97 -5.19 -6.31
N THR A 191 10.18 -5.00 -5.27
CA THR A 191 10.10 -3.74 -4.53
C THR A 191 10.40 -4.00 -3.07
N PHE A 192 11.23 -3.15 -2.49
CA PHE A 192 11.51 -3.13 -1.07
C PHE A 192 10.65 -2.03 -0.44
N HIS A 193 9.87 -2.37 0.56
CA HIS A 193 9.11 -1.44 1.38
C HIS A 193 9.73 -1.35 2.76
N TYR A 194 9.65 -0.18 3.36
CA TYR A 194 10.12 0.05 4.72
C TYR A 194 9.23 1.06 5.41
N TRP A 195 9.07 0.93 6.71
CA TRP A 195 8.33 1.87 7.53
C TRP A 195 8.85 1.90 8.96
N ALA A 196 8.70 3.05 9.58
CA ALA A 196 8.83 3.24 11.00
C ALA A 196 7.89 4.36 11.43
N PHE A 197 7.21 4.21 12.55
CA PHE A 197 6.32 5.26 13.02
C PHE A 197 6.12 5.25 14.54
N ASN A 198 5.79 6.43 15.05
CA ASN A 198 5.23 6.65 16.36
C ASN A 198 3.88 7.34 16.16
N ARG A 199 2.80 6.65 16.43
CA ARG A 199 1.42 7.14 16.33
C ARG A 199 0.71 6.97 17.66
N PRO A 200 -0.42 7.67 17.89
CA PRO A 200 -1.20 7.43 19.09
C PRO A 200 -1.56 5.96 19.24
N GLY A 201 -1.09 5.34 20.30
CA GLY A 201 -1.39 3.94 20.62
C GLY A 201 -0.39 2.91 20.12
N VAL A 202 0.53 3.23 19.19
CA VAL A 202 1.50 2.25 18.75
C VAL A 202 2.77 2.85 18.18
N LYS A 203 3.86 2.13 18.40
CA LYS A 203 5.15 2.32 17.71
C LYS A 203 5.43 1.06 16.92
N GLU A 204 5.87 1.22 15.68
CA GLU A 204 6.20 0.09 14.82
C GLU A 204 7.34 0.45 13.88
N PHE A 205 8.14 -0.52 13.54
CA PHE A 205 9.05 -0.48 12.39
C PHE A 205 9.08 -1.83 11.71
N GLY A 206 9.30 -1.80 10.40
CA GLY A 206 9.30 -3.03 9.61
C GLY A 206 9.85 -2.83 8.21
N GLY A 207 9.92 -3.93 7.51
CA GLY A 207 10.30 -3.98 6.10
C GLY A 207 9.69 -5.17 5.39
N GLU A 208 9.50 -5.02 4.10
CA GLU A 208 8.87 -6.03 3.25
C GLU A 208 9.53 -6.05 1.88
N ILE A 209 9.67 -7.22 1.33
CA ILE A 209 10.06 -7.46 -0.06
C ILE A 209 8.84 -7.96 -0.80
N GLU A 210 8.46 -7.26 -1.85
CA GLU A 210 7.41 -7.62 -2.79
C GLU A 210 8.06 -8.16 -4.07
N LYS A 211 7.56 -9.29 -4.57
CA LYS A 211 7.98 -9.88 -5.84
C LYS A 211 6.79 -10.25 -6.69
N ASP A 212 6.76 -9.64 -7.89
CA ASP A 212 5.69 -9.83 -8.86
C ASP A 212 6.06 -10.79 -10.00
N TRP A 213 5.06 -11.56 -10.44
CA TRP A 213 5.11 -12.35 -11.68
C TRP A 213 3.93 -12.02 -12.58
N ASN A 214 4.23 -11.50 -13.75
CA ASN A 214 3.24 -11.24 -14.79
C ASN A 214 3.48 -12.15 -16.00
N ARG A 215 2.40 -12.67 -16.54
CA ARG A 215 2.46 -13.35 -17.86
C ARG A 215 2.61 -12.36 -19.00
N VAL A 216 2.05 -11.16 -18.86
CA VAL A 216 2.07 -10.13 -19.90
C VAL A 216 2.52 -8.81 -19.29
N TYR A 217 3.45 -8.14 -19.94
CA TYR A 217 3.95 -6.84 -19.52
C TYR A 217 2.81 -5.81 -19.48
N GLY A 218 2.80 -4.96 -18.44
CA GLY A 218 1.82 -3.87 -18.29
C GLY A 218 0.42 -4.29 -17.79
N ARG A 219 0.21 -5.55 -17.42
CA ARG A 219 -1.01 -6.02 -16.76
C ARG A 219 -0.80 -6.23 -15.27
N THR A 220 -1.91 -6.27 -14.54
CA THR A 220 -1.92 -6.64 -13.12
C THR A 220 -1.12 -7.92 -12.89
N PRO A 221 -0.28 -8.02 -11.86
CA PRO A 221 0.45 -9.23 -11.52
C PRO A 221 -0.50 -10.43 -11.43
N THR A 222 -0.09 -11.56 -12.02
CA THR A 222 -0.84 -12.81 -11.85
C THR A 222 -0.57 -13.42 -10.48
N HIS A 223 0.66 -13.26 -9.98
CA HIS A 223 1.08 -13.71 -8.67
C HIS A 223 1.99 -12.67 -8.06
N THR A 224 1.83 -12.45 -6.76
CA THR A 224 2.71 -11.60 -5.94
C THR A 224 3.07 -12.34 -4.66
N ILE A 225 4.33 -12.29 -4.27
CA ILE A 225 4.79 -12.74 -2.96
C ILE A 225 5.30 -11.54 -2.19
N TYR A 226 4.86 -11.42 -0.95
CA TYR A 226 5.36 -10.50 0.05
C TYR A 226 6.05 -11.30 1.14
N ALA A 227 7.27 -10.94 1.49
CA ALA A 227 7.98 -11.48 2.63
C ALA A 227 8.50 -10.34 3.47
N GLY A 228 8.14 -10.30 4.74
CA GLY A 228 8.47 -9.15 5.57
C GLY A 228 8.47 -9.45 7.05
N PHE A 229 8.74 -8.40 7.80
CA PHE A 229 8.67 -8.41 9.25
C PHE A 229 8.22 -7.07 9.78
N TYR A 230 7.70 -7.06 11.00
CA TYR A 230 7.50 -5.85 11.79
C TYR A 230 7.78 -6.11 13.26
N ILE A 231 8.12 -5.04 13.96
CA ILE A 231 8.39 -5.05 15.39
C ILE A 231 7.64 -3.90 16.03
N GLN A 232 6.84 -4.25 17.03
CA GLN A 232 6.13 -3.32 17.91
C GLN A 232 6.77 -3.41 19.29
N PRO A 233 7.52 -2.40 19.75
CA PRO A 233 8.04 -2.38 21.09
C PRO A 233 6.88 -2.25 22.12
N LYS A 234 7.11 -2.70 23.34
CA LYS A 234 6.16 -2.49 24.42
C LYS A 234 5.81 -1.00 24.54
N TYR A 235 4.50 -0.69 24.49
CA TYR A 235 4.02 0.68 24.51
C TYR A 235 2.64 0.75 25.16
N GLU A 236 2.60 1.19 26.43
CA GLU A 236 1.35 1.33 27.16
C GLU A 236 0.62 2.61 26.75
N SER A 237 -0.61 2.44 26.26
CA SER A 237 -1.47 3.54 25.84
C SER A 237 -2.94 3.10 25.90
N ILE A 238 -3.80 3.98 26.39
CA ILE A 238 -5.26 3.77 26.36
C ILE A 238 -5.72 3.53 24.92
N ARG A 239 -5.17 4.27 23.97
CA ARG A 239 -5.49 4.14 22.55
C ARG A 239 -5.13 2.77 21.97
N ALA A 240 -4.05 2.15 22.42
CA ALA A 240 -3.68 0.80 22.03
C ALA A 240 -4.78 -0.19 22.44
N LEU A 241 -5.29 -0.07 23.66
CA LEU A 241 -6.38 -0.91 24.17
C LEU A 241 -7.69 -0.71 23.38
N GLU A 242 -8.06 0.53 23.08
CA GLU A 242 -9.23 0.86 22.26
C GLU A 242 -9.18 0.23 20.86
N LEU A 243 -7.98 0.14 20.27
CA LEU A 243 -7.75 -0.52 18.99
C LEU A 243 -7.61 -2.05 19.10
N GLY A 244 -7.72 -2.61 20.30
CA GLY A 244 -7.56 -4.04 20.55
C GLY A 244 -6.10 -4.53 20.47
N TYR A 245 -5.13 -3.62 20.68
CA TYR A 245 -3.73 -4.00 20.87
C TYR A 245 -3.49 -4.48 22.29
N ASP A 246 -2.64 -5.49 22.40
CA ASP A 246 -2.09 -5.86 23.70
C ASP A 246 -0.74 -5.14 23.91
N PRO A 247 -0.71 -4.07 24.74
CA PRO A 247 0.49 -3.28 24.96
C PRO A 247 1.45 -3.91 25.97
N SER A 248 1.09 -5.06 26.57
CA SER A 248 1.79 -5.64 27.72
C SER A 248 3.19 -6.19 27.40
N GLY A 249 3.50 -6.41 26.13
CA GLY A 249 4.77 -6.94 25.67
C GLY A 249 5.24 -6.36 24.34
N LYS A 250 6.46 -6.73 23.95
CA LYS A 250 6.97 -6.47 22.60
C LYS A 250 6.52 -7.55 21.65
N LEU A 251 6.21 -7.19 20.43
CA LEU A 251 5.76 -8.10 19.38
C LEU A 251 6.65 -7.96 18.14
N GLY A 252 7.39 -9.02 17.82
CA GLY A 252 8.07 -9.16 16.54
C GLY A 252 7.44 -10.27 15.71
N VAL A 253 7.08 -9.98 14.48
CA VAL A 253 6.42 -10.93 13.57
C VAL A 253 7.15 -10.95 12.23
N GLY A 254 7.45 -12.17 11.76
CA GLY A 254 7.83 -12.42 10.37
C GLY A 254 6.63 -12.98 9.61
N TYR A 255 6.44 -12.57 8.36
CA TYR A 255 5.33 -13.04 7.55
C TYR A 255 5.70 -13.33 6.10
N LEU A 256 4.93 -14.25 5.51
CA LEU A 256 4.96 -14.57 4.08
C LEU A 256 3.53 -14.54 3.57
N ASN A 257 3.28 -13.74 2.54
CA ASN A 257 1.99 -13.63 1.90
C ASN A 257 2.14 -13.94 0.40
N TRP A 258 1.31 -14.85 -0.12
CA TRP A 258 1.16 -15.12 -1.54
C TRP A 258 -0.22 -14.70 -1.99
N SER A 259 -0.29 -13.88 -3.03
CA SER A 259 -1.53 -13.51 -3.69
C SER A 259 -1.53 -13.95 -5.15
N SER A 260 -2.71 -14.26 -5.68
CA SER A 260 -2.90 -14.70 -7.06
C SER A 260 -4.21 -14.17 -7.62
N ASN A 261 -4.13 -13.57 -8.82
CA ASN A 261 -5.27 -13.05 -9.57
C ASN A 261 -5.41 -13.84 -10.88
N ILE A 262 -6.39 -14.74 -10.96
CA ILE A 262 -6.63 -15.59 -12.12
C ILE A 262 -8.06 -15.37 -12.61
N GLY A 263 -8.21 -14.49 -13.61
CA GLY A 263 -9.53 -14.15 -14.14
C GLY A 263 -10.43 -13.54 -13.06
N PRO A 264 -11.61 -14.11 -12.76
CA PRO A 264 -12.54 -13.60 -11.75
C PRO A 264 -12.17 -14.02 -10.32
N ILE A 265 -11.13 -14.83 -10.13
CA ILE A 265 -10.75 -15.42 -8.85
C ILE A 265 -9.50 -14.68 -8.31
N ASN A 266 -9.61 -14.24 -7.08
CA ASN A 266 -8.51 -13.72 -6.28
C ASN A 266 -8.25 -14.68 -5.11
N MET A 267 -7.01 -15.09 -4.90
CA MET A 267 -6.60 -15.96 -3.80
C MET A 267 -5.46 -15.31 -3.03
N ASN A 268 -5.50 -15.48 -1.72
CA ASN A 268 -4.45 -15.01 -0.82
C ASN A 268 -4.17 -16.06 0.24
N VAL A 269 -2.89 -16.35 0.47
CA VAL A 269 -2.44 -17.22 1.58
C VAL A 269 -1.38 -16.46 2.37
N ASN A 270 -1.64 -16.27 3.64
CA ASN A 270 -0.75 -15.57 4.56
C ASN A 270 -0.30 -16.53 5.67
N SER A 271 0.99 -16.54 5.92
CA SER A 271 1.60 -17.18 7.09
C SER A 271 2.35 -16.12 7.89
N ALA A 272 2.12 -16.06 9.18
CA ALA A 272 2.81 -15.16 10.10
C ALA A 272 3.26 -15.91 11.34
N SER A 273 4.45 -15.59 11.84
CA SER A 273 5.00 -16.23 13.05
C SER A 273 5.76 -15.21 13.89
N SER A 274 5.70 -15.38 15.19
CA SER A 274 6.49 -14.60 16.12
C SER A 274 7.99 -14.84 15.93
N LEU A 275 8.78 -13.77 16.09
CA LEU A 275 10.24 -13.76 15.87
C LEU A 275 11.01 -14.01 17.19
N GLY A 276 10.91 -15.18 17.76
CA GLY A 276 11.74 -15.65 18.88
C GLY A 276 12.00 -14.57 19.96
N SER A 277 13.25 -14.17 20.17
CA SER A 277 13.63 -13.18 21.18
C SER A 277 13.12 -11.75 20.94
N LEU A 278 12.57 -11.46 19.77
CA LEU A 278 11.96 -10.17 19.42
C LEU A 278 10.46 -10.11 19.76
N SER A 279 9.88 -11.20 20.25
CA SER A 279 8.48 -11.29 20.66
C SER A 279 8.35 -11.89 22.05
N ASP A 280 7.43 -11.34 22.84
CA ASP A 280 7.04 -11.89 24.16
C ASP A 280 5.93 -12.93 24.03
N TRP A 281 5.39 -13.16 22.84
CA TRP A 281 4.43 -14.20 22.48
C TRP A 281 5.08 -15.22 21.54
N ASN A 282 4.54 -16.45 21.56
CA ASN A 282 4.98 -17.50 20.66
C ASN A 282 3.75 -18.07 19.93
N PHE A 283 3.64 -17.75 18.64
CA PHE A 283 2.53 -18.19 17.80
C PHE A 283 2.93 -18.35 16.34
N THR A 284 2.13 -19.12 15.62
CA THR A 284 2.11 -19.20 14.15
C THR A 284 0.68 -19.11 13.67
N ARG A 285 0.43 -18.24 12.71
CA ARG A 285 -0.87 -17.99 12.08
C ARG A 285 -0.81 -18.38 10.61
N LEU A 286 -1.83 -19.10 10.14
CA LEU A 286 -2.02 -19.43 8.73
C LEU A 286 -3.44 -19.02 8.30
N THR A 287 -3.54 -18.28 7.23
CA THR A 287 -4.81 -17.78 6.68
C THR A 287 -4.86 -18.05 5.19
N ALA A 288 -5.97 -18.59 4.70
CA ALA A 288 -6.26 -18.69 3.27
C ALA A 288 -7.58 -17.97 2.98
N ASN A 289 -7.56 -17.11 1.98
CA ASN A 289 -8.71 -16.32 1.54
C ASN A 289 -8.88 -16.48 0.04
N GLY A 290 -10.11 -16.74 -0.40
CA GLY A 290 -10.51 -16.80 -1.80
C GLY A 290 -11.65 -15.84 -2.05
N ALA A 291 -11.59 -15.05 -3.12
CA ALA A 291 -12.66 -14.18 -3.56
C ALA A 291 -12.98 -14.45 -5.03
N PHE A 292 -14.26 -14.43 -5.36
CA PHE A 292 -14.75 -14.55 -6.72
C PHE A 292 -15.63 -13.36 -7.03
N SER A 293 -15.48 -12.78 -8.23
CA SER A 293 -16.39 -11.73 -8.68
C SER A 293 -16.80 -11.96 -10.14
N ALA A 294 -18.09 -11.82 -10.42
CA ALA A 294 -18.64 -11.91 -11.76
C ALA A 294 -19.63 -10.78 -12.00
N SER A 295 -19.70 -10.31 -13.25
CA SER A 295 -20.66 -9.29 -13.65
C SER A 295 -21.32 -9.67 -14.97
N LYS A 296 -22.65 -9.45 -15.05
CA LYS A 296 -23.43 -9.63 -16.28
C LYS A 296 -24.49 -8.53 -16.36
N SER A 297 -24.39 -7.68 -17.36
CA SER A 297 -25.26 -6.52 -17.52
C SER A 297 -25.19 -5.60 -16.29
N ILE A 298 -26.31 -5.38 -15.61
CA ILE A 298 -26.40 -4.56 -14.38
C ILE A 298 -26.12 -5.38 -13.11
N PHE A 299 -26.10 -6.70 -13.20
CA PHE A 299 -25.91 -7.58 -12.06
C PHE A 299 -24.44 -7.80 -11.78
N ARG A 300 -24.07 -7.76 -10.49
CA ARG A 300 -22.76 -8.15 -9.97
C ARG A 300 -22.95 -9.16 -8.87
N PHE A 301 -22.11 -10.16 -8.85
CA PHE A 301 -22.01 -11.16 -7.80
C PHE A 301 -20.59 -11.15 -7.24
N LYS A 302 -20.47 -11.18 -5.94
CA LYS A 302 -19.21 -11.32 -5.21
C LYS A 302 -19.37 -12.36 -4.14
N GLU A 303 -18.36 -13.21 -4.03
CA GLU A 303 -18.26 -14.24 -3.03
C GLU A 303 -16.86 -14.19 -2.43
N ARG A 304 -16.78 -14.37 -1.11
CA ARG A 304 -15.51 -14.46 -0.40
C ARG A 304 -15.59 -15.57 0.62
N ILE A 305 -14.53 -16.37 0.70
CA ILE A 305 -14.37 -17.44 1.69
C ILE A 305 -13.02 -17.25 2.35
N ILE A 306 -12.97 -17.37 3.66
CA ILE A 306 -11.75 -17.35 4.45
C ILE A 306 -11.72 -18.49 5.44
N ILE A 307 -10.56 -19.10 5.58
CA ILE A 307 -10.24 -20.04 6.63
C ILE A 307 -8.91 -19.65 7.29
N GLY A 308 -8.84 -19.80 8.58
CA GLY A 308 -7.61 -19.47 9.32
C GLY A 308 -7.48 -20.19 10.63
N LYS A 309 -6.24 -20.41 11.05
CA LYS A 309 -5.89 -21.02 12.34
C LYS A 309 -4.63 -20.38 12.89
N ILE A 310 -4.63 -20.20 14.21
CA ILE A 310 -3.47 -19.76 14.99
C ILE A 310 -3.11 -20.89 15.95
N TRP A 311 -1.85 -21.22 15.98
CA TRP A 311 -1.24 -22.10 16.99
C TRP A 311 -0.41 -21.21 17.91
N ALA A 312 -0.71 -21.22 19.20
CA ALA A 312 -0.03 -20.43 20.21
C ALA A 312 0.28 -21.27 21.45
N ASP A 313 1.24 -20.81 22.25
CA ASP A 313 1.53 -21.39 23.56
C ASP A 313 0.46 -21.01 24.61
N GLU A 314 0.71 -21.32 25.88
CA GLU A 314 -0.21 -21.05 27.00
C GLU A 314 -0.49 -19.55 27.19
N LYS A 315 0.42 -18.66 26.80
CA LYS A 315 0.25 -17.22 26.87
C LYS A 315 -0.78 -16.70 25.84
N GLY A 316 -0.95 -17.44 24.75
CA GLY A 316 -1.87 -17.14 23.69
C GLY A 316 -1.37 -16.17 22.65
N VAL A 317 -2.30 -15.47 22.02
CA VAL A 317 -2.08 -14.56 20.91
C VAL A 317 -2.38 -13.14 21.36
N PRO A 318 -1.52 -12.15 21.07
CA PRO A 318 -1.84 -10.77 21.37
C PRO A 318 -3.05 -10.32 20.52
N GLY A 319 -3.87 -9.40 21.06
CA GLY A 319 -5.15 -8.98 20.45
C GLY A 319 -5.03 -8.56 18.99
N GLN A 320 -3.93 -7.90 18.61
CA GLN A 320 -3.68 -7.44 17.24
C GLN A 320 -3.41 -8.57 16.23
N GLU A 321 -3.11 -9.79 16.69
CA GLU A 321 -2.86 -10.95 15.83
C GLU A 321 -4.00 -11.97 15.82
N GLY A 322 -4.99 -11.83 16.71
CA GLY A 322 -6.21 -12.61 16.69
C GLY A 322 -7.07 -12.29 15.46
N TYR A 323 -7.90 -13.25 15.04
CA TYR A 323 -8.86 -12.98 13.98
C TYR A 323 -10.03 -12.13 14.47
N ASN A 324 -10.38 -11.09 13.73
CA ASN A 324 -11.54 -10.24 14.02
C ASN A 324 -12.76 -10.75 13.30
N ILE A 325 -13.86 -10.90 14.04
CA ILE A 325 -15.14 -11.36 13.52
C ILE A 325 -15.73 -10.31 12.57
N GLU A 326 -15.66 -9.05 12.98
CA GLU A 326 -16.21 -7.91 12.25
C GLU A 326 -15.44 -7.48 10.99
N GLY A 327 -14.21 -7.94 10.83
CA GLY A 327 -13.33 -7.54 9.72
C GLY A 327 -12.23 -6.54 10.10
N ASN A 328 -12.55 -5.51 10.82
CA ASN A 328 -11.66 -4.40 11.23
C ASN A 328 -10.40 -4.87 11.99
N SER A 329 -9.44 -5.49 11.31
CA SER A 329 -8.21 -5.94 11.97
C SER A 329 -7.46 -4.76 12.59
N SER A 330 -6.97 -4.94 13.81
CA SER A 330 -6.24 -3.89 14.53
C SER A 330 -5.05 -3.38 13.73
N ASN A 331 -4.28 -4.28 13.10
CA ASN A 331 -3.15 -3.92 12.27
C ASN A 331 -3.57 -3.11 11.01
N ASP A 332 -4.66 -3.49 10.35
CA ASP A 332 -5.19 -2.73 9.21
C ASP A 332 -5.71 -1.35 9.64
N MET A 333 -6.42 -1.29 10.77
CA MET A 333 -6.90 -0.04 11.35
C MET A 333 -5.74 0.93 11.63
N LEU A 334 -4.60 0.44 11.98
CA LEU A 334 -3.44 1.24 12.32
C LEU A 334 -2.61 1.66 11.12
N ARG A 335 -2.36 0.76 10.19
CA ARG A 335 -1.46 1.01 9.05
C ARG A 335 -2.10 1.85 7.95
N LYS A 336 -3.42 1.81 7.79
CA LYS A 336 -4.15 2.48 6.69
C LYS A 336 -4.92 3.73 7.14
N ASN A 337 -4.53 4.38 8.18
CA ASN A 337 -5.41 5.01 9.14
C ASN A 337 -5.50 6.53 9.16
N TYR A 338 -5.00 7.23 8.14
CA TYR A 338 -5.12 8.68 8.16
C TYR A 338 -6.59 9.17 8.28
N LEU A 339 -7.52 8.54 7.55
CA LEU A 339 -8.94 8.91 7.60
C LEU A 339 -9.62 8.44 8.89
N VAL A 340 -9.32 7.23 9.34
CA VAL A 340 -9.92 6.65 10.53
C VAL A 340 -9.56 7.45 11.77
N ASP A 341 -8.31 7.84 11.94
CA ASP A 341 -7.89 8.65 13.08
C ASP A 341 -8.54 10.04 13.09
N GLN A 342 -8.78 10.65 11.92
CA GLN A 342 -9.43 11.94 11.83
C GLN A 342 -10.90 11.91 12.30
N PHE A 343 -11.59 10.79 12.11
CA PHE A 343 -13.00 10.64 12.48
C PHE A 343 -13.22 10.01 13.84
N TYR A 344 -12.19 9.50 14.49
CA TYR A 344 -12.32 8.75 15.75
C TYR A 344 -12.82 9.59 16.94
N GLY A 345 -12.71 10.88 16.88
CA GLY A 345 -13.22 11.80 17.89
C GLY A 345 -14.56 12.44 17.55
N LEU A 346 -15.20 12.06 16.44
CA LEU A 346 -16.51 12.58 16.07
C LEU A 346 -17.60 11.74 16.74
N ASP A 347 -18.20 12.25 17.79
CA ASP A 347 -19.37 11.66 18.46
C ASP A 347 -20.63 11.97 17.63
N ILE A 348 -21.45 10.96 17.36
CA ILE A 348 -22.73 11.15 16.66
C ILE A 348 -23.86 11.42 17.65
N ASN A 349 -23.92 10.70 18.78
CA ASN A 349 -24.87 10.87 19.87
C ASN A 349 -24.25 10.42 21.19
N ASP A 350 -24.39 11.20 22.26
CA ASP A 350 -24.12 10.87 23.66
C ASP A 350 -22.98 9.86 23.96
N GLY A 351 -21.88 9.95 23.19
CA GLY A 351 -20.68 9.12 23.38
C GLY A 351 -20.49 7.98 22.36
N GLU A 352 -21.37 7.83 21.40
CA GLU A 352 -21.17 6.88 20.29
C GLU A 352 -20.34 7.53 19.17
N SER A 353 -19.16 6.98 18.92
CA SER A 353 -18.26 7.50 17.88
C SER A 353 -18.71 7.07 16.49
N VAL A 354 -18.61 7.97 15.49
CA VAL A 354 -18.80 7.62 14.07
C VAL A 354 -17.98 6.40 13.68
N MET A 355 -16.82 6.21 14.32
CA MET A 355 -15.90 5.12 14.00
C MET A 355 -16.36 3.76 14.51
N SER A 356 -17.33 3.70 15.45
CA SER A 356 -17.97 2.43 15.82
C SER A 356 -18.77 1.82 14.66
N HIS A 357 -19.12 2.64 13.67
CA HIS A 357 -19.80 2.22 12.44
C HIS A 357 -18.86 2.01 11.24
N TYR A 358 -17.55 2.26 11.40
CA TYR A 358 -16.60 2.11 10.30
C TYR A 358 -16.24 0.64 10.10
N HIS A 359 -16.48 0.14 8.89
CA HIS A 359 -16.21 -1.23 8.50
C HIS A 359 -15.09 -1.31 7.46
N MET A 360 -14.05 -2.07 7.78
CA MET A 360 -13.01 -2.48 6.84
C MET A 360 -13.22 -3.94 6.48
N PRO A 361 -13.60 -4.27 5.23
CA PRO A 361 -13.72 -5.65 4.80
C PRO A 361 -12.42 -6.43 5.03
N GLY A 362 -12.53 -7.57 5.66
CA GLY A 362 -11.38 -8.42 6.00
C GLY A 362 -11.78 -9.58 6.91
N GLU A 363 -10.90 -10.46 7.22
CA GLU A 363 -11.08 -11.57 8.17
C GLU A 363 -12.49 -12.16 8.20
N GLY A 364 -13.20 -12.15 9.33
CA GLY A 364 -14.58 -12.67 9.44
C GLY A 364 -15.59 -11.90 8.62
N ASN A 365 -15.43 -10.59 8.50
CA ASN A 365 -16.24 -9.68 7.69
C ASN A 365 -17.74 -9.61 8.06
N LEU A 366 -18.11 -9.96 9.28
CA LEU A 366 -19.51 -9.89 9.75
C LEU A 366 -19.88 -8.44 10.07
N ARG A 367 -20.66 -7.81 9.18
CA ARG A 367 -20.99 -6.37 9.23
C ARG A 367 -21.90 -6.02 10.40
N GLY A 368 -22.77 -6.94 10.81
CA GLY A 368 -23.67 -6.76 11.95
C GLY A 368 -22.97 -6.74 13.30
N PHE A 369 -21.69 -7.14 13.33
CA PHE A 369 -20.88 -7.22 14.55
C PHE A 369 -19.88 -6.06 14.68
N VAL A 370 -19.84 -5.13 13.73
CA VAL A 370 -18.97 -3.95 13.78
C VAL A 370 -19.25 -3.12 15.02
N GLY A 371 -18.20 -2.75 15.74
CA GLY A 371 -18.27 -1.96 16.97
C GLY A 371 -18.74 -2.72 18.22
N LYS A 372 -18.97 -4.03 18.13
CA LYS A 372 -19.41 -4.86 19.27
C LYS A 372 -18.24 -5.42 20.11
N GLY A 373 -16.99 -5.12 19.73
CA GLY A 373 -15.80 -5.52 20.49
C GLY A 373 -15.36 -6.97 20.31
N GLU A 374 -15.89 -7.67 19.33
CA GLU A 374 -15.66 -9.08 19.06
C GLU A 374 -14.31 -9.31 18.34
N ARG A 375 -13.26 -9.49 19.12
CA ARG A 375 -11.89 -9.65 18.62
C ARG A 375 -11.21 -10.87 19.23
N GLY A 376 -10.25 -11.44 18.50
CA GLY A 376 -9.29 -12.40 19.06
C GLY A 376 -9.63 -13.86 18.88
N ALA A 377 -10.43 -14.26 17.89
CA ALA A 377 -10.62 -15.66 17.57
C ALA A 377 -9.29 -16.32 17.14
N GLU A 378 -9.05 -17.56 17.60
CA GLU A 378 -7.85 -18.34 17.25
C GLU A 378 -8.03 -19.15 15.96
N ALA A 379 -9.27 -19.39 15.53
CA ALA A 379 -9.55 -19.98 14.24
C ALA A 379 -10.88 -19.46 13.70
N LEU A 380 -10.99 -19.42 12.38
CA LEU A 380 -12.20 -19.03 11.70
C LEU A 380 -12.40 -19.81 10.39
N ALA A 381 -13.67 -19.97 10.04
CA ALA A 381 -14.09 -20.31 8.69
C ALA A 381 -15.32 -19.46 8.37
N ALA A 382 -15.19 -18.47 7.49
CA ALA A 382 -16.22 -17.49 7.21
C ALA A 382 -16.43 -17.28 5.72
N PHE A 383 -17.62 -16.81 5.36
CA PHE A 383 -17.96 -16.43 3.99
C PHE A 383 -18.71 -15.11 3.97
N SER A 384 -18.65 -14.44 2.83
CA SER A 384 -19.43 -13.25 2.52
C SER A 384 -19.95 -13.37 1.10
N SER A 385 -21.26 -13.30 0.92
CA SER A 385 -21.92 -13.39 -0.37
C SER A 385 -22.70 -12.11 -0.64
N GLU A 386 -22.58 -11.59 -1.86
CA GLU A 386 -23.15 -10.31 -2.23
C GLU A 386 -23.66 -10.30 -3.65
N VAL A 387 -24.90 -9.83 -3.84
CA VAL A 387 -25.50 -9.56 -5.14
C VAL A 387 -25.84 -8.08 -5.21
N SER A 388 -25.41 -7.41 -6.27
CA SER A 388 -25.72 -6.01 -6.47
C SER A 388 -26.24 -5.68 -7.87
N LEU A 389 -27.03 -4.62 -7.94
CA LEU A 389 -27.52 -3.97 -9.14
C LEU A 389 -26.75 -2.68 -9.34
N SER A 390 -26.07 -2.55 -10.45
CA SER A 390 -25.19 -1.43 -10.76
C SER A 390 -25.73 -0.58 -11.91
N LYS A 391 -25.72 0.75 -11.72
CA LYS A 391 -26.11 1.71 -12.75
C LYS A 391 -25.08 2.84 -12.83
N SER A 392 -24.62 3.12 -14.03
CA SER A 392 -23.71 4.25 -14.30
C SER A 392 -24.51 5.52 -14.60
N VAL A 393 -24.09 6.63 -14.02
CA VAL A 393 -24.62 7.97 -14.27
C VAL A 393 -23.53 8.76 -15.02
N ASN A 394 -23.55 8.68 -16.35
CA ASN A 394 -22.49 9.20 -17.21
C ASN A 394 -22.21 10.72 -17.07
N LYS A 395 -23.22 11.52 -16.69
CA LYS A 395 -23.05 12.98 -16.53
C LYS A 395 -22.06 13.38 -15.43
N ILE A 396 -21.89 12.54 -14.42
CA ILE A 396 -21.05 12.83 -13.24
C ILE A 396 -19.98 11.75 -13.02
N ASN A 397 -19.74 10.92 -14.03
CA ASN A 397 -18.81 9.79 -13.96
C ASN A 397 -18.94 8.98 -12.66
N THR A 398 -20.19 8.69 -12.28
CA THR A 398 -20.54 8.04 -11.01
C THR A 398 -21.25 6.74 -11.29
N GLN A 399 -20.89 5.70 -10.55
CA GLN A 399 -21.56 4.42 -10.54
C GLN A 399 -22.26 4.23 -9.20
N ILE A 400 -23.54 3.89 -9.22
CA ILE A 400 -24.32 3.60 -8.03
C ILE A 400 -24.67 2.11 -8.05
N GLU A 401 -24.51 1.44 -6.91
CA GLU A 401 -24.86 0.03 -6.72
C GLU A 401 -25.80 -0.11 -5.52
N LEU A 402 -26.87 -0.87 -5.72
CA LEU A 402 -27.72 -1.36 -4.64
C LEU A 402 -27.39 -2.84 -4.42
N ALA A 403 -27.07 -3.21 -3.21
CA ALA A 403 -26.61 -4.54 -2.87
C ALA A 403 -27.47 -5.20 -1.80
N THR A 404 -27.55 -6.52 -1.87
CA THR A 404 -27.95 -7.38 -0.77
C THR A 404 -26.78 -8.27 -0.40
N PHE A 405 -26.65 -8.60 0.87
CA PHE A 405 -25.54 -9.43 1.34
C PHE A 405 -25.95 -10.39 2.45
N VAL A 406 -25.17 -11.45 2.57
CA VAL A 406 -25.21 -12.41 3.67
C VAL A 406 -23.77 -12.71 4.06
N ASP A 407 -23.46 -12.52 5.33
CA ASP A 407 -22.17 -12.87 5.92
C ASP A 407 -22.40 -13.96 6.98
N GLY A 408 -21.46 -14.90 7.13
CA GLY A 408 -21.57 -15.95 8.13
C GLY A 408 -20.26 -16.68 8.38
N GLY A 409 -20.15 -17.29 9.55
CA GLY A 409 -18.95 -18.03 9.88
C GLY A 409 -18.97 -18.81 11.17
N LEU A 410 -17.96 -19.61 11.30
CA LEU A 410 -17.59 -20.39 12.49
C LEU A 410 -16.34 -19.77 13.09
N PHE A 411 -16.39 -19.48 14.38
CA PHE A 411 -15.28 -18.84 15.11
C PHE A 411 -14.96 -19.66 16.34
N TRP A 412 -13.68 -19.94 16.56
CA TRP A 412 -13.17 -20.68 17.71
C TRP A 412 -12.32 -19.72 18.53
N ASP A 413 -12.74 -19.48 19.77
CA ASP A 413 -12.01 -18.72 20.77
C ASP A 413 -11.53 -19.64 21.91
N ARG A 414 -10.72 -19.09 22.82
CA ARG A 414 -10.24 -19.81 24.00
C ARG A 414 -11.32 -20.12 25.01
N LEU A 415 -12.46 -19.41 24.98
CA LEU A 415 -13.51 -19.52 25.98
C LEU A 415 -14.41 -20.74 25.77
N ASN A 416 -14.15 -21.55 24.72
CA ASN A 416 -14.87 -22.80 24.41
C ASN A 416 -16.40 -22.66 24.47
N THR A 417 -16.94 -21.63 23.87
CA THR A 417 -18.38 -21.43 23.80
C THR A 417 -19.03 -22.53 22.97
N GLU A 418 -19.83 -23.38 23.61
CA GLU A 418 -20.55 -24.47 22.93
C GLU A 418 -21.77 -23.91 22.19
N THR A 419 -21.84 -24.12 20.88
CA THR A 419 -23.05 -23.84 20.08
C THR A 419 -23.74 -25.13 19.70
N LYS A 420 -25.06 -25.22 19.89
CA LYS A 420 -25.89 -26.39 19.50
C LYS A 420 -26.67 -26.06 18.24
N ILE A 421 -26.45 -26.81 17.16
CA ILE A 421 -27.28 -26.74 15.95
C ILE A 421 -27.82 -28.13 15.63
N ILE A 422 -29.14 -28.26 15.51
CA ILE A 422 -29.87 -29.50 15.15
C ILE A 422 -29.38 -30.69 15.99
N GLY A 423 -29.16 -30.46 17.30
CA GLY A 423 -28.73 -31.51 18.24
C GLY A 423 -27.23 -31.84 18.24
N ALA A 424 -26.41 -31.32 17.34
CA ALA A 424 -24.96 -31.43 17.36
C ALA A 424 -24.34 -30.29 18.18
N LYS A 425 -23.39 -30.63 19.05
CA LYS A 425 -22.59 -29.65 19.81
C LYS A 425 -21.37 -29.26 19.00
N PHE A 426 -21.16 -27.97 18.84
CA PHE A 426 -19.96 -27.40 18.24
C PHE A 426 -19.21 -26.58 19.30
N ASN A 427 -17.93 -26.80 19.48
CA ASN A 427 -17.06 -25.94 20.28
C ASN A 427 -16.64 -24.71 19.47
N SER A 428 -17.62 -24.02 18.88
CA SER A 428 -17.41 -22.85 18.02
C SER A 428 -18.64 -21.96 18.07
N ARG A 429 -18.42 -20.66 17.96
CA ARG A 429 -19.50 -19.68 17.78
C ARG A 429 -19.93 -19.68 16.32
N ILE A 430 -21.21 -19.80 16.07
CA ILE A 430 -21.82 -19.69 14.74
C ILE A 430 -22.51 -18.35 14.67
N LEU A 431 -21.99 -17.47 13.86
CA LEU A 431 -22.46 -16.10 13.74
C LEU A 431 -22.81 -15.80 12.29
N GLY A 432 -23.74 -14.88 12.08
CA GLY A 432 -24.11 -14.45 10.76
C GLY A 432 -24.98 -13.21 10.77
N ASP A 433 -24.96 -12.50 9.68
CA ASP A 433 -25.80 -11.35 9.43
C ASP A 433 -26.24 -11.27 7.96
N ALA A 434 -27.27 -10.48 7.70
CA ALA A 434 -27.74 -10.20 6.35
C ALA A 434 -28.32 -8.79 6.27
N GLY A 435 -28.18 -8.16 5.13
CA GLY A 435 -28.60 -6.79 4.97
C GLY A 435 -28.65 -6.28 3.55
N VAL A 436 -28.81 -4.98 3.47
CA VAL A 436 -28.81 -4.23 2.21
C VAL A 436 -27.77 -3.11 2.28
N GLY A 437 -27.31 -2.65 1.13
CA GLY A 437 -26.32 -1.59 1.08
C GLY A 437 -26.36 -0.76 -0.18
N ILE A 438 -25.81 0.44 -0.08
CA ILE A 438 -25.62 1.37 -1.21
C ILE A 438 -24.14 1.62 -1.36
N ARG A 439 -23.67 1.63 -2.61
CA ARG A 439 -22.32 1.96 -2.99
C ARG A 439 -22.29 3.04 -4.04
N VAL A 440 -21.39 3.95 -3.89
CA VAL A 440 -21.13 5.03 -4.83
C VAL A 440 -19.66 5.00 -5.19
N ASN A 441 -19.37 4.76 -6.45
CA ASN A 441 -18.04 4.92 -7.02
C ASN A 441 -18.06 6.12 -7.96
N THR A 442 -17.24 7.12 -7.69
CA THR A 442 -17.16 8.33 -8.47
C THR A 442 -15.71 8.76 -8.64
N THR A 443 -15.43 9.51 -9.70
CA THR A 443 -14.12 10.12 -9.90
C THR A 443 -14.18 11.57 -9.47
N LEU A 444 -13.41 11.93 -8.46
CA LEU A 444 -13.26 13.28 -7.95
C LEU A 444 -11.79 13.70 -8.05
N PHE A 445 -11.50 14.82 -8.75
CA PHE A 445 -10.13 15.30 -8.99
C PHE A 445 -9.20 14.19 -9.54
N GLU A 446 -9.69 13.47 -10.57
CA GLU A 446 -8.98 12.36 -11.23
C GLU A 446 -8.70 11.13 -10.32
N LYS A 447 -9.17 11.15 -9.07
CA LYS A 447 -9.07 10.01 -8.14
C LYS A 447 -10.40 9.32 -7.97
N GLU A 448 -10.35 7.99 -7.95
CA GLU A 448 -11.53 7.18 -7.64
C GLU A 448 -11.87 7.31 -6.16
N LEU A 449 -13.11 7.71 -5.89
CA LEU A 449 -13.69 7.74 -4.55
C LEU A 449 -14.76 6.67 -4.48
N PHE A 450 -14.60 5.75 -3.56
CA PHE A 450 -15.55 4.69 -3.26
C PHE A 450 -16.14 4.92 -1.86
N LEU A 451 -17.46 5.03 -1.79
CA LEU A 451 -18.21 5.11 -0.55
C LEU A 451 -19.20 3.94 -0.50
N ARG A 452 -19.28 3.32 0.64
CA ARG A 452 -20.22 2.23 0.91
C ARG A 452 -20.92 2.48 2.24
N ILE A 453 -22.26 2.26 2.26
CA ILE A 453 -23.09 2.24 3.46
C ILE A 453 -23.89 0.96 3.40
N ASP A 454 -23.79 0.12 4.43
CA ASP A 454 -24.54 -1.13 4.59
C ASP A 454 -25.42 -1.06 5.85
N LEU A 455 -26.55 -1.68 5.78
CA LEU A 455 -27.48 -1.88 6.88
C LEU A 455 -27.71 -3.37 7.12
N PRO A 456 -26.95 -4.01 7.99
CA PRO A 456 -27.16 -5.40 8.44
C PRO A 456 -28.34 -5.43 9.40
N PHE A 457 -29.57 -5.53 8.86
CA PHE A 457 -30.78 -5.51 9.66
C PHE A 457 -31.13 -6.85 10.30
N PHE A 458 -30.65 -7.96 9.75
CA PHE A 458 -30.74 -9.30 10.35
C PHE A 458 -29.39 -9.69 10.93
N ILE A 459 -29.37 -10.02 12.23
CA ILE A 459 -28.16 -10.46 12.94
C ILE A 459 -28.53 -11.67 13.77
N MET A 460 -27.74 -12.74 13.66
CA MET A 460 -27.93 -13.91 14.51
C MET A 460 -27.67 -13.53 15.98
N PRO A 461 -28.60 -13.87 16.89
CA PRO A 461 -28.41 -13.56 18.30
C PRO A 461 -27.17 -14.24 18.86
N ASP A 462 -26.46 -13.50 19.69
CA ASP A 462 -25.33 -13.97 20.46
C ASP A 462 -25.36 -13.29 21.85
N GLU A 463 -24.64 -13.84 22.81
CA GLU A 463 -24.59 -13.30 24.18
C GLU A 463 -24.16 -11.82 24.24
N THR A 464 -23.39 -11.35 23.24
CA THR A 464 -22.92 -9.97 23.14
C THR A 464 -23.91 -8.99 22.52
N ILE A 465 -24.82 -9.47 21.66
CA ILE A 465 -25.76 -8.61 20.87
C ILE A 465 -27.16 -8.66 21.44
N GLY A 466 -27.44 -9.67 22.28
CA GLY A 466 -28.77 -9.90 22.84
C GLY A 466 -29.66 -10.76 21.93
N ASN A 467 -30.96 -10.89 22.29
CA ASN A 467 -31.86 -11.88 21.71
C ASN A 467 -32.68 -11.40 20.49
N SER A 468 -32.34 -10.25 19.90
CA SER A 468 -33.11 -9.70 18.77
C SER A 468 -32.45 -10.05 17.43
N TYR A 469 -33.23 -10.71 16.55
CA TYR A 469 -32.81 -11.02 15.17
C TYR A 469 -32.87 -9.81 14.23
N ILE A 470 -33.65 -8.78 14.56
CA ILE A 470 -33.81 -7.60 13.70
C ILE A 470 -33.35 -6.37 14.46
N ASN A 471 -32.37 -5.70 13.86
CA ASN A 471 -31.80 -4.46 14.39
C ASN A 471 -31.60 -3.45 13.24
N TRP A 472 -32.25 -2.31 13.31
CA TRP A 472 -32.18 -1.24 12.31
C TRP A 472 -31.15 -0.16 12.64
N GLU A 473 -30.52 -0.23 13.81
CA GLU A 473 -29.56 0.76 14.28
C GLU A 473 -28.12 0.43 13.87
N ASN A 474 -27.86 -0.80 13.44
CA ASN A 474 -26.53 -1.28 13.07
C ASN A 474 -26.18 -0.93 11.61
N TRP A 475 -26.07 0.33 11.27
CA TRP A 475 -25.53 0.72 9.97
C TRP A 475 -24.00 0.79 10.02
N VAL A 476 -23.35 0.48 8.91
CA VAL A 476 -21.89 0.57 8.77
C VAL A 476 -21.50 1.28 7.48
N PHE A 477 -20.36 1.91 7.48
CA PHE A 477 -19.82 2.59 6.30
C PHE A 477 -18.36 2.24 6.06
N SER A 478 -17.91 2.39 4.82
CA SER A 478 -16.50 2.30 4.46
C SER A 478 -16.13 3.20 3.30
N PHE A 479 -14.86 3.62 3.27
CA PHE A 479 -14.28 4.41 2.20
C PHE A 479 -13.22 3.59 1.46
N GLN A 480 -13.15 3.75 0.12
CA GLN A 480 -12.08 3.24 -0.74
C GLN A 480 -11.83 1.71 -0.69
N ARG A 481 -12.82 0.92 -0.26
CA ARG A 481 -12.71 -0.54 -0.24
C ARG A 481 -13.99 -1.23 -0.70
N SER A 482 -13.82 -2.18 -1.61
CA SER A 482 -14.83 -3.20 -1.92
C SER A 482 -14.48 -4.51 -1.22
N LEU A 483 -15.45 -5.41 -1.14
CA LEU A 483 -15.21 -6.81 -0.76
C LEU A 483 -14.08 -7.44 -1.56
#